data_2b2958170928a588dd28e03d780d5bfa
#
_entry.id   2b2958170928a588dd28e03d780d5bfa
#
_cell.length_a   1.000
_cell.length_b   1.000
_cell.length_c   1.000
_cell.angle_alpha   90.00
_cell.angle_beta   90.00
_cell.angle_gamma   90.00
#
_symmetry.space_group_name_H-M   'P 1'
#
loop_
_entity.id
_entity.type
_entity.pdbx_description
1 polymer ?
#
loop_
_entity_poly.entity_id
_entity_poly.type
_entity_poly.pdbx_seq_one_letter_code
_entity_poly.pdbx_strand_id
1 'polypeptide(L)'
;MHNMLLFIIFHVVGDFYLQSDEVAKNKENLNTFMLIHSIIYSIPFVLLFIYFKINVSLLIIITLSHLLIDVCSVKLKNKYKEKECLIFCSDQFIHIFIIYLCSSYMNLTIILSNMALISILAILILVKPTGVLISLAFKVIFKEEKSNHELKIGTYIGYLE
;
A
#
# COMPACT_ATOMS: atom_id res chain seq x y z
N MET A 1 -12.69 1.47 16.36
CA MET A 1 -11.39 0.78 16.25
C MET A 1 -11.46 -0.45 15.32
N HIS A 2 -12.41 -1.38 15.50
CA HIS A 2 -12.57 -2.57 14.66
C HIS A 2 -12.62 -2.25 13.15
N ASN A 3 -13.50 -1.35 12.73
CA ASN A 3 -13.66 -1.00 11.32
C ASN A 3 -12.37 -0.46 10.71
N MET A 4 -11.65 0.39 11.43
CA MET A 4 -10.38 0.96 11.00
C MET A 4 -9.33 -0.13 10.73
N LEU A 5 -9.17 -1.09 11.66
CA LEU A 5 -8.23 -2.21 11.49
C LEU A 5 -8.55 -3.04 10.25
N LEU A 6 -9.81 -3.37 10.04
CA LEU A 6 -10.24 -4.12 8.86
C LEU A 6 -9.96 -3.37 7.56
N PHE A 7 -10.24 -2.06 7.52
CA PHE A 7 -9.97 -1.23 6.34
C PHE A 7 -8.47 -1.09 6.05
N ILE A 8 -7.63 -0.97 7.10
CA ILE A 8 -6.16 -0.95 6.92
C ILE A 8 -5.67 -2.32 6.41
N ILE A 9 -6.20 -3.44 6.91
CA ILE A 9 -5.88 -4.77 6.39
C ILE A 9 -6.19 -4.83 4.90
N PHE A 10 -7.36 -4.37 4.48
CA PHE A 10 -7.77 -4.41 3.08
C PHE A 10 -6.95 -3.46 2.20
N HIS A 11 -6.55 -2.31 2.73
CA HIS A 11 -5.61 -1.43 2.05
C HIS A 11 -4.26 -2.12 1.82
N VAL A 12 -3.67 -2.70 2.88
CA VAL A 12 -2.38 -3.40 2.76
C VAL A 12 -2.47 -4.59 1.80
N VAL A 13 -3.56 -5.36 1.86
CA VAL A 13 -3.79 -6.48 0.93
C VAL A 13 -3.92 -5.97 -0.51
N GLY A 14 -4.72 -4.94 -0.75
CA GLY A 14 -4.93 -4.37 -2.09
C GLY A 14 -3.67 -3.76 -2.68
N ASP A 15 -2.94 -2.97 -1.89
CA ASP A 15 -1.78 -2.21 -2.36
C ASP A 15 -0.50 -3.05 -2.50
N PHE A 16 -0.31 -4.06 -1.62
CA PHE A 16 0.95 -4.82 -1.59
C PHE A 16 0.84 -6.28 -2.00
N TYR A 17 -0.31 -6.94 -1.78
CA TYR A 17 -0.41 -8.39 -1.97
C TYR A 17 -1.11 -8.79 -3.26
N LEU A 18 -2.14 -8.06 -3.68
CA LEU A 18 -2.90 -8.41 -4.89
C LEU A 18 -2.24 -7.95 -6.18
N GLN A 19 -1.39 -6.91 -6.14
CA GLN A 19 -0.67 -6.47 -7.33
C GLN A 19 0.43 -7.46 -7.71
N SER A 20 0.58 -7.74 -9.02
CA SER A 20 1.74 -8.48 -9.53
C SER A 20 2.99 -7.60 -9.57
N ASP A 21 4.17 -8.23 -9.61
CA ASP A 21 5.45 -7.52 -9.74
C ASP A 21 5.51 -6.67 -11.02
N GLU A 22 4.87 -7.12 -12.08
CA GLU A 22 4.76 -6.38 -13.33
C GLU A 22 3.96 -5.09 -13.14
N VAL A 23 2.80 -5.16 -12.47
CA VAL A 23 1.98 -3.99 -12.16
C VAL A 23 2.75 -3.04 -11.23
N ALA A 24 3.40 -3.56 -10.18
CA ALA A 24 4.17 -2.79 -9.24
C ALA A 24 5.30 -1.97 -9.90
N LYS A 25 6.03 -2.58 -10.85
CA LYS A 25 7.11 -1.92 -11.58
C LYS A 25 6.59 -0.88 -12.59
N ASN A 26 5.51 -1.21 -13.31
CA ASN A 26 5.06 -0.38 -14.44
C ASN A 26 4.10 0.74 -14.04
N LYS A 27 3.45 0.67 -12.87
CA LYS A 27 2.59 1.76 -12.37
C LYS A 27 3.35 3.09 -12.21
N GLU A 28 4.65 3.05 -12.00
CA GLU A 28 5.49 4.24 -11.87
C GLU A 28 5.60 5.07 -13.17
N ASN A 29 5.18 4.53 -14.32
CA ASN A 29 5.19 5.22 -15.60
C ASN A 29 3.88 5.99 -15.88
N LEU A 30 2.94 6.09 -14.94
CA LEU A 30 1.63 6.76 -15.09
C LEU A 30 0.86 6.30 -16.34
N ASN A 31 0.89 5.03 -16.62
CA ASN A 31 0.26 4.40 -17.78
C ASN A 31 -0.96 3.56 -17.37
N THR A 32 -1.41 2.71 -18.28
CA THR A 32 -2.52 1.76 -18.03
C THR A 32 -2.31 0.91 -16.78
N PHE A 33 -1.08 0.60 -16.40
CA PHE A 33 -0.80 -0.19 -15.20
C PHE A 33 -1.18 0.53 -13.90
N MET A 34 -1.15 1.87 -13.87
CA MET A 34 -1.66 2.65 -12.74
C MET A 34 -3.17 2.44 -12.56
N LEU A 35 -3.94 2.43 -13.66
CA LEU A 35 -5.37 2.14 -13.60
C LEU A 35 -5.65 0.69 -13.19
N ILE A 36 -4.90 -0.26 -13.76
CA ILE A 36 -4.99 -1.68 -13.38
C ILE A 36 -4.70 -1.85 -11.88
N HIS A 37 -3.65 -1.20 -11.37
CA HIS A 37 -3.34 -1.21 -9.95
C HIS A 37 -4.52 -0.71 -9.10
N SER A 38 -5.11 0.43 -9.45
CA SER A 38 -6.25 0.99 -8.71
C SER A 38 -7.49 0.10 -8.75
N ILE A 39 -7.73 -0.60 -9.86
CA ILE A 39 -8.82 -1.58 -9.96
C ILE A 39 -8.53 -2.78 -9.04
N ILE A 40 -7.32 -3.33 -9.08
CA ILE A 40 -6.90 -4.43 -8.20
C ILE A 40 -7.02 -4.03 -6.73
N TYR A 41 -6.54 -2.82 -6.39
CA TYR A 41 -6.66 -2.25 -5.06
C TYR A 41 -8.11 -2.20 -4.56
N SER A 42 -9.06 -1.92 -5.43
CA SER A 42 -10.48 -1.81 -5.05
C SER A 42 -11.12 -3.15 -4.69
N ILE A 43 -10.57 -4.29 -5.13
CA ILE A 43 -11.18 -5.64 -4.95
C ILE A 43 -11.55 -5.93 -3.49
N PRO A 44 -10.68 -5.78 -2.48
CA PRO A 44 -11.04 -6.03 -1.08
C PRO A 44 -12.20 -5.17 -0.61
N PHE A 45 -12.26 -3.90 -1.05
CA PHE A 45 -13.33 -2.97 -0.68
C PHE A 45 -14.65 -3.28 -1.41
N VAL A 46 -14.59 -3.80 -2.64
CA VAL A 46 -15.78 -4.32 -3.35
C VAL A 46 -16.35 -5.52 -2.60
N LEU A 47 -15.52 -6.42 -2.10
CA LEU A 47 -15.97 -7.53 -1.27
C LEU A 47 -16.64 -7.05 0.03
N LEU A 48 -16.09 -6.01 0.67
CA LEU A 48 -16.74 -5.35 1.81
C LEU A 48 -18.11 -4.76 1.44
N PHE A 49 -18.17 -4.07 0.29
CA PHE A 49 -19.41 -3.49 -0.22
C PHE A 49 -20.50 -4.56 -0.39
N ILE A 50 -20.17 -5.69 -1.01
CA ILE A 50 -21.11 -6.78 -1.26
C ILE A 50 -21.56 -7.42 0.06
N TYR A 51 -20.63 -7.69 0.96
CA TYR A 51 -20.92 -8.44 2.20
C TYR A 51 -21.65 -7.59 3.24
N PHE A 52 -21.20 -6.35 3.48
CA PHE A 52 -21.76 -5.47 4.51
C PHE A 52 -22.75 -4.43 3.98
N LYS A 53 -23.04 -4.43 2.68
CA LYS A 53 -23.93 -3.45 2.02
C LYS A 53 -23.55 -2.01 2.36
N ILE A 54 -22.26 -1.71 2.37
CA ILE A 54 -21.76 -0.37 2.64
C ILE A 54 -22.18 0.60 1.54
N ASN A 55 -22.14 1.90 1.86
CA ASN A 55 -22.50 2.92 0.88
C ASN A 55 -21.49 2.94 -0.29
N VAL A 56 -22.01 2.87 -1.51
CA VAL A 56 -21.21 2.89 -2.74
C VAL A 56 -20.34 4.14 -2.85
N SER A 57 -20.80 5.26 -2.30
CA SER A 57 -19.99 6.49 -2.30
C SER A 57 -18.69 6.35 -1.53
N LEU A 58 -18.64 5.58 -0.45
CA LEU A 58 -17.40 5.30 0.29
C LEU A 58 -16.43 4.45 -0.53
N LEU A 59 -16.93 3.45 -1.26
CA LEU A 59 -16.10 2.67 -2.17
C LEU A 59 -15.49 3.56 -3.25
N ILE A 60 -16.28 4.45 -3.85
CA ILE A 60 -15.81 5.40 -4.85
C ILE A 60 -14.75 6.34 -4.26
N ILE A 61 -14.98 6.90 -3.08
CA ILE A 61 -14.04 7.80 -2.40
C ILE A 61 -12.71 7.08 -2.14
N ILE A 62 -12.74 5.87 -1.58
CA ILE A 62 -11.53 5.10 -1.28
C ILE A 62 -10.75 4.80 -2.56
N THR A 63 -11.41 4.32 -3.61
CA THR A 63 -10.74 3.94 -4.86
C THR A 63 -10.18 5.15 -5.62
N LEU A 64 -10.98 6.23 -5.76
CA LEU A 64 -10.52 7.42 -6.47
C LEU A 64 -9.44 8.17 -5.70
N SER A 65 -9.56 8.29 -4.38
CA SER A 65 -8.52 8.93 -3.58
C SER A 65 -7.20 8.14 -3.65
N HIS A 66 -7.25 6.81 -3.62
CA HIS A 66 -6.07 5.97 -3.80
C HIS A 66 -5.39 6.26 -5.14
N LEU A 67 -6.13 6.22 -6.24
CA LEU A 67 -5.59 6.55 -7.57
C LEU A 67 -4.95 7.95 -7.60
N LEU A 68 -5.62 8.96 -7.05
CA LEU A 68 -5.11 10.34 -7.06
C LEU A 68 -3.82 10.49 -6.26
N ILE A 69 -3.74 9.86 -5.08
CA ILE A 69 -2.55 9.89 -4.23
C ILE A 69 -1.39 9.20 -4.94
N ASP A 70 -1.60 8.02 -5.51
CA ASP A 70 -0.58 7.29 -6.27
C ASP A 70 -0.05 8.11 -7.45
N VAL A 71 -0.93 8.73 -8.23
CA VAL A 71 -0.54 9.61 -9.35
C VAL A 71 0.32 10.78 -8.84
N CYS A 72 -0.06 11.40 -7.74
CA CYS A 72 0.71 12.49 -7.13
C CYS A 72 2.07 11.98 -6.64
N SER A 73 2.10 10.84 -5.95
CA SER A 73 3.32 10.23 -5.42
C SER A 73 4.30 9.86 -6.52
N VAL A 74 3.83 9.27 -7.63
CA VAL A 74 4.68 8.95 -8.78
C VAL A 74 5.26 10.22 -9.41
N LYS A 75 4.46 11.27 -9.59
CA LYS A 75 4.96 12.56 -10.10
C LYS A 75 6.02 13.16 -9.19
N LEU A 76 5.82 13.09 -7.86
CA LEU A 76 6.78 13.58 -6.89
C LEU A 76 8.07 12.75 -6.88
N LYS A 77 7.99 11.42 -6.94
CA LYS A 77 9.16 10.53 -7.05
C LYS A 77 9.98 10.83 -8.30
N ASN A 78 9.31 11.01 -9.45
CA ASN A 78 10.01 11.35 -10.71
C ASN A 78 10.74 12.70 -10.64
N LYS A 79 10.18 13.68 -9.90
CA LYS A 79 10.78 15.01 -9.71
C LYS A 79 11.86 15.03 -8.64
N TYR A 80 11.69 14.28 -7.55
CA TYR A 80 12.55 14.32 -6.36
C TYR A 80 13.07 12.92 -6.01
N LYS A 81 13.87 12.34 -6.90
CA LYS A 81 14.42 10.97 -6.79
C LYS A 81 15.16 10.70 -5.47
N GLU A 82 15.79 11.72 -4.89
CA GLU A 82 16.51 11.60 -3.60
C GLU A 82 15.58 11.46 -2.39
N LYS A 83 14.27 11.73 -2.56
CA LYS A 83 13.27 11.73 -1.49
C LYS A 83 12.27 10.59 -1.61
N GLU A 84 12.58 9.52 -2.36
CA GLU A 84 11.67 8.40 -2.59
C GLU A 84 11.11 7.81 -1.29
N CYS A 85 11.96 7.60 -0.28
CA CYS A 85 11.55 7.06 1.01
C CYS A 85 10.55 7.99 1.73
N LEU A 86 10.82 9.29 1.76
CA LEU A 86 9.94 10.27 2.38
C LEU A 86 8.59 10.36 1.65
N ILE A 87 8.63 10.35 0.31
CA ILE A 87 7.42 10.39 -0.52
C ILE A 87 6.59 9.11 -0.28
N PHE A 88 7.23 7.94 -0.22
CA PHE A 88 6.55 6.69 0.11
C PHE A 88 5.88 6.72 1.49
N CYS A 89 6.59 7.19 2.53
CA CYS A 89 6.00 7.30 3.87
C CYS A 89 4.82 8.28 3.90
N SER A 90 4.94 9.42 3.21
CA SER A 90 3.86 10.42 3.12
C SER A 90 2.65 9.87 2.37
N ASP A 91 2.88 9.14 1.29
CA ASP A 91 1.88 8.44 0.51
C ASP A 91 1.07 7.47 1.38
N GLN A 92 1.75 6.57 2.07
CA GLN A 92 1.10 5.61 2.95
C GLN A 92 0.35 6.29 4.11
N PHE A 93 0.90 7.37 4.66
CA PHE A 93 0.24 8.14 5.71
C PHE A 93 -1.08 8.76 5.22
N ILE A 94 -1.09 9.35 4.03
CA ILE A 94 -2.30 9.96 3.45
C ILE A 94 -3.36 8.89 3.17
N HIS A 95 -2.98 7.73 2.63
CA HIS A 95 -3.89 6.60 2.42
C HIS A 95 -4.56 6.15 3.74
N ILE A 96 -3.75 5.93 4.79
CA ILE A 96 -4.25 5.51 6.10
C ILE A 96 -5.17 6.59 6.70
N PHE A 97 -4.84 7.87 6.52
CA PHE A 97 -5.67 8.97 7.01
C PHE A 97 -7.06 9.00 6.34
N ILE A 98 -7.13 8.82 5.02
CA ILE A 98 -8.42 8.74 4.30
C ILE A 98 -9.21 7.51 4.73
N ILE A 99 -8.55 6.37 4.88
CA ILE A 99 -9.15 5.14 5.39
C ILE A 99 -9.72 5.34 6.79
N TYR A 100 -8.99 6.03 7.67
CA TYR A 100 -9.47 6.39 8.99
C TYR A 100 -10.76 7.20 8.92
N LEU A 101 -10.80 8.25 8.10
CA LEU A 101 -11.99 9.06 7.90
C LEU A 101 -13.15 8.22 7.37
N CYS A 102 -12.95 7.42 6.33
CA CYS A 102 -13.98 6.57 5.74
C CYS A 102 -14.50 5.54 6.74
N SER A 103 -13.62 4.91 7.51
CA SER A 103 -13.99 3.88 8.49
C SER A 103 -14.81 4.43 9.65
N SER A 104 -14.67 5.72 9.98
CA SER A 104 -15.43 6.37 11.06
C SER A 104 -16.92 6.54 10.75
N TYR A 105 -17.28 6.55 9.47
CA TYR A 105 -18.69 6.61 9.03
C TYR A 105 -19.36 5.24 8.95
N MET A 106 -18.67 4.17 9.38
CA MET A 106 -19.16 2.81 9.25
C MET A 106 -19.42 2.18 10.62
N ASN A 107 -20.50 1.38 10.69
CA ASN A 107 -20.81 0.53 11.84
C ASN A 107 -20.89 -0.92 11.35
N LEU A 108 -19.73 -1.57 11.20
CA LEU A 108 -19.65 -2.97 10.77
C LEU A 108 -19.68 -3.91 11.97
N THR A 109 -20.46 -4.97 11.86
CA THR A 109 -20.43 -6.06 12.85
C THR A 109 -19.36 -7.06 12.42
N ILE A 110 -18.19 -7.00 13.05
CA ILE A 110 -17.05 -7.86 12.75
C ILE A 110 -16.94 -8.91 13.85
N ILE A 111 -16.90 -10.19 13.46
CA ILE A 111 -16.83 -11.33 14.38
C ILE A 111 -15.41 -11.49 14.97
N LEU A 112 -14.36 -11.06 14.23
CA LEU A 112 -12.99 -11.18 14.68
C LEU A 112 -12.70 -10.24 15.85
N SER A 113 -11.93 -10.71 16.84
CA SER A 113 -11.48 -9.88 17.95
C SER A 113 -10.45 -8.83 17.48
N ASN A 114 -10.30 -7.72 18.23
CA ASN A 114 -9.27 -6.73 17.96
C ASN A 114 -7.86 -7.34 17.94
N MET A 115 -7.59 -8.28 18.83
CA MET A 115 -6.27 -8.94 18.88
C MET A 115 -6.00 -9.75 17.61
N ALA A 116 -7.00 -10.46 17.09
CA ALA A 116 -6.86 -11.19 15.83
C ALA A 116 -6.59 -10.23 14.65
N LEU A 117 -7.33 -9.12 14.55
CA LEU A 117 -7.12 -8.13 13.49
C LEU A 117 -5.73 -7.47 13.59
N ILE A 118 -5.28 -7.13 14.80
CA ILE A 118 -3.94 -6.56 15.02
C ILE A 118 -2.86 -7.57 14.62
N SER A 119 -3.01 -8.84 14.99
CA SER A 119 -2.04 -9.89 14.65
C SER A 119 -1.95 -10.10 13.13
N ILE A 120 -3.09 -10.16 12.43
CA ILE A 120 -3.14 -10.25 10.98
C ILE A 120 -2.45 -9.04 10.35
N LEU A 121 -2.80 -7.83 10.79
CA LEU A 121 -2.21 -6.60 10.27
C LEU A 121 -0.69 -6.55 10.49
N ALA A 122 -0.22 -6.94 11.68
CA ALA A 122 1.21 -6.98 11.99
C ALA A 122 1.98 -7.92 11.04
N ILE A 123 1.46 -9.13 10.81
CA ILE A 123 2.06 -10.09 9.87
C ILE A 123 2.10 -9.50 8.46
N LEU A 124 0.99 -8.93 7.98
CA LEU A 124 0.92 -8.35 6.64
C LEU A 124 1.92 -7.20 6.47
N ILE A 125 2.06 -6.31 7.46
CA ILE A 125 3.01 -5.19 7.40
C ILE A 125 4.46 -5.71 7.39
N LEU A 126 4.78 -6.69 8.22
CA LEU A 126 6.14 -7.22 8.32
C LEU A 126 6.61 -7.92 7.04
N VAL A 127 5.72 -8.61 6.32
CA VAL A 127 6.11 -9.42 5.16
C VAL A 127 6.41 -8.55 3.92
N LYS A 128 5.55 -7.61 3.53
CA LYS A 128 5.73 -6.83 2.29
C LYS A 128 6.01 -5.34 2.50
N PRO A 129 5.17 -4.54 3.17
CA PRO A 129 5.42 -3.10 3.35
C PRO A 129 6.77 -2.77 3.99
N THR A 130 7.17 -3.55 5.01
CA THR A 130 8.46 -3.38 5.69
C THR A 130 9.63 -3.63 4.74
N GLY A 131 9.55 -4.66 3.89
CA GLY A 131 10.59 -4.94 2.89
C GLY A 131 10.78 -3.79 1.90
N VAL A 132 9.68 -3.20 1.42
CA VAL A 132 9.74 -2.01 0.55
C VAL A 132 10.38 -0.84 1.28
N LEU A 133 9.96 -0.57 2.52
CA LEU A 133 10.49 0.54 3.32
C LEU A 133 11.99 0.39 3.58
N ILE A 134 12.43 -0.82 3.97
CA ILE A 134 13.85 -1.13 4.18
C ILE A 134 14.63 -0.90 2.90
N SER A 135 14.17 -1.39 1.75
CA SER A 135 14.83 -1.20 0.47
C SER A 135 15.01 0.29 0.13
N LEU A 136 13.96 1.10 0.35
CA LEU A 136 14.03 2.56 0.12
C LEU A 136 14.96 3.25 1.13
N ALA A 137 14.96 2.85 2.40
CA ALA A 137 15.84 3.41 3.42
C ALA A 137 17.32 3.11 3.11
N PHE A 138 17.62 1.88 2.66
CA PHE A 138 18.98 1.53 2.24
C PHE A 138 19.48 2.36 1.05
N LYS A 139 18.63 2.66 0.08
CA LYS A 139 18.99 3.57 -1.04
C LYS A 139 19.38 4.96 -0.56
N VAL A 140 18.76 5.44 0.53
CA VAL A 140 19.07 6.76 1.10
C VAL A 140 20.37 6.72 1.92
N ILE A 141 20.58 5.68 2.74
CA ILE A 141 21.71 5.55 3.66
C ILE A 141 23.00 5.23 2.88
N PHE A 142 22.93 4.24 2.02
CA PHE A 142 24.04 3.85 1.15
C PHE A 142 23.83 4.54 -0.20
N LYS A 143 24.11 5.86 -0.26
CA LYS A 143 24.24 6.56 -1.53
C LYS A 143 25.08 5.68 -2.44
N GLU A 144 24.48 5.12 -3.49
CA GLU A 144 25.21 4.29 -4.45
C GLU A 144 26.46 5.04 -4.89
N GLU A 145 27.60 4.75 -4.30
CA GLU A 145 28.83 4.79 -5.05
C GLU A 145 28.56 3.93 -6.28
N LYS A 146 28.65 4.52 -7.46
CA LYS A 146 28.57 3.84 -8.74
C LYS A 146 29.71 2.82 -8.82
N SER A 147 29.62 1.75 -8.09
CA SER A 147 30.42 0.55 -8.25
C SER A 147 29.58 -0.42 -9.07
N ASN A 148 30.14 -0.92 -10.15
CA ASN A 148 29.56 -1.89 -11.10
C ASN A 148 29.23 -3.25 -10.48
N HIS A 149 29.04 -3.34 -9.17
CA HIS A 149 28.53 -4.49 -8.45
C HIS A 149 27.12 -4.18 -7.95
N GLU A 150 26.11 -4.59 -8.72
CA GLU A 150 24.74 -4.73 -8.23
C GLU A 150 24.73 -5.70 -7.05
N LEU A 151 24.95 -5.20 -5.84
CA LEU A 151 24.56 -5.90 -4.63
C LEU A 151 23.02 -5.98 -4.64
N LYS A 152 22.50 -7.07 -5.20
CA LYS A 152 21.09 -7.44 -5.08
C LYS A 152 20.82 -7.77 -3.62
N ILE A 153 20.59 -6.74 -2.79
CA ILE A 153 20.26 -6.90 -1.37
C ILE A 153 19.05 -7.81 -1.17
N GLY A 154 18.09 -7.77 -2.11
CA GLY A 154 16.96 -8.70 -2.14
C GLY A 154 17.37 -10.18 -2.31
N THR A 155 18.52 -10.45 -2.92
CA THR A 155 19.06 -11.81 -3.05
C THR A 155 19.66 -12.30 -1.72
N TYR A 156 20.25 -11.42 -0.92
CA TYR A 156 20.80 -11.77 0.39
C TYR A 156 19.72 -12.08 1.44
N ILE A 157 18.58 -11.43 1.36
CA ILE A 157 17.44 -11.73 2.27
C ILE A 157 16.81 -13.07 1.90
N GLY A 158 16.78 -13.44 0.61
CA GLY A 158 16.29 -14.74 0.15
C GLY A 158 17.22 -15.93 0.42
N TYR A 159 18.47 -15.70 0.86
CA TYR A 159 19.40 -16.78 1.27
C TYR A 159 19.38 -17.03 2.78
N LEU A 160 18.58 -16.30 3.54
CA LEU A 160 18.41 -16.52 4.99
C LEU A 160 17.12 -17.29 5.34
N GLU A 161 16.38 -17.75 4.32
CA GLU A 161 15.32 -18.75 4.42
C GLU A 161 15.88 -20.13 4.04
#